data_c24680e261eba7f5e9e1aedcc967425e
#
_entry.id   c24680e261eba7f5e9e1aedcc967425e
#
_cell.length_a   1.000
_cell.length_b   1.000
_cell.length_c   1.000
_cell.angle_alpha   90.00
_cell.angle_beta   90.00
_cell.angle_gamma   90.00
#
_symmetry.space_group_name_H-M   'P 1'
#
loop_
_entity.id
_entity.type
_entity.pdbx_description
1 polymer ?
#
loop_
_entity_poly.entity_id
_entity_poly.type
_entity_poly.pdbx_seq_one_letter_code
_entity_poly.pdbx_strand_id
1 'polypeptide(L)'
;MANRQTEEKITALYERLSRDDDLTGDSNSILNQKRYLESYAAQRGYTNIVHYTDDGWSGGNFDRPAWKRLVADIEAGKVAHLLCKDLSRIGRNYLQTGFYTEVMFRQNGVHFVAVANNIDSEEQNSGEFAPFLNIMN
;
A
#
# COMPACT_ATOMS: atom_id res chain seq x y z
N MET A 1 -20.44 17.58 -13.60
CA MET A 1 -20.12 17.13 -14.20
C MET A 1 -19.29 16.01 -13.98
N ALA A 2 -19.06 15.27 -14.82
CA ALA A 2 -18.39 14.06 -14.69
C ALA A 2 -17.03 14.19 -14.12
N ASN A 3 -16.45 15.28 -14.34
CA ASN A 3 -15.10 15.43 -13.88
C ASN A 3 -15.02 15.42 -12.40
N ARG A 4 -16.11 15.65 -11.72
CA ARG A 4 -16.00 15.64 -10.34
C ARG A 4 -15.69 14.32 -9.84
N GLN A 5 -16.17 13.26 -10.40
CA GLN A 5 -15.86 11.96 -9.93
C GLN A 5 -14.43 11.65 -10.16
N THR A 6 -13.85 12.10 -11.23
CA THR A 6 -12.45 11.80 -11.47
C THR A 6 -11.57 12.50 -10.49
N GLU A 7 -12.05 13.59 -9.93
CA GLU A 7 -11.24 14.31 -9.01
C GLU A 7 -11.30 13.77 -7.63
N GLU A 8 -12.22 12.87 -7.38
CA GLU A 8 -12.42 12.40 -6.02
C GLU A 8 -11.73 11.10 -5.72
N LYS A 9 -10.64 10.84 -6.39
CA LYS A 9 -9.90 9.63 -6.09
C LYS A 9 -9.37 9.66 -4.68
N ILE A 10 -9.23 8.48 -4.10
CA ILE A 10 -8.87 8.38 -2.70
C ILE A 10 -7.39 8.15 -2.51
N THR A 11 -6.93 8.44 -1.31
CA THR A 11 -5.62 8.03 -0.82
C THR A 11 -5.87 6.83 0.08
N ALA A 12 -5.47 5.66 -0.36
CA ALA A 12 -5.69 4.42 0.38
C ALA A 12 -4.52 4.18 1.31
N LEU A 13 -4.82 3.92 2.57
CA LEU A 13 -3.81 3.57 3.56
C LEU A 13 -4.05 2.12 3.94
N TYR A 14 -3.08 1.26 3.65
CA TYR A 14 -3.25 -0.17 3.91
C TYR A 14 -2.45 -0.59 5.12
N GLU A 15 -3.13 -1.24 6.08
CA GLU A 15 -2.51 -1.75 7.29
C GLU A 15 -2.79 -3.23 7.40
N ARG A 16 -1.79 -3.99 7.77
CA ARG A 16 -1.96 -5.43 8.00
C ARG A 16 -1.14 -5.85 9.20
N LEU A 17 -1.71 -6.73 10.01
CA LEU A 17 -1.01 -7.31 11.13
C LEU A 17 -1.43 -8.75 11.28
N SER A 18 -0.47 -9.68 11.26
CA SER A 18 -0.77 -11.07 11.52
C SER A 18 -0.49 -11.37 12.97
N ARG A 19 -0.87 -12.56 13.42
CA ARG A 19 -0.59 -12.94 14.79
C ARG A 19 0.90 -12.99 15.08
N ASP A 20 1.66 -13.41 14.10
CA ASP A 20 3.10 -13.46 14.28
C ASP A 20 3.69 -12.08 14.49
N ASP A 21 3.08 -11.09 13.87
CA ASP A 21 3.58 -9.73 14.00
C ASP A 21 3.30 -9.15 15.38
N ASP A 22 2.36 -9.69 16.12
CA ASP A 22 2.07 -9.20 17.46
C ASP A 22 3.26 -9.32 18.37
N LEU A 23 4.20 -10.19 18.05
CA LEU A 23 5.36 -10.38 18.89
C LEU A 23 6.42 -9.31 18.67
N THR A 24 6.25 -8.43 17.73
CA THR A 24 7.28 -7.48 17.37
C THR A 24 7.11 -6.11 18.01
N GLY A 25 6.11 -5.94 18.86
CA GLY A 25 5.95 -4.72 19.63
C GLY A 25 4.96 -3.76 19.03
N ASP A 26 4.76 -2.65 19.74
CA ASP A 26 3.68 -1.74 19.43
C ASP A 26 3.86 -0.96 18.15
N SER A 27 5.08 -0.79 17.68
CA SER A 27 5.29 0.04 16.50
C SER A 27 4.61 -0.53 15.28
N ASN A 28 4.33 -1.83 15.29
CA ASN A 28 3.67 -2.48 14.16
C ASN A 28 2.19 -2.71 14.38
N SER A 29 1.63 -2.23 15.50
CA SER A 29 0.20 -2.41 15.74
C SER A 29 -0.61 -1.71 14.67
N ILE A 30 -1.85 -2.13 14.51
CA ILE A 30 -2.73 -1.50 13.54
C ILE A 30 -2.87 0.00 13.83
N LEU A 31 -3.05 0.37 15.09
CA LEU A 31 -3.20 1.77 15.44
C LEU A 31 -1.97 2.58 15.07
N ASN A 32 -0.80 2.05 15.35
CA ASN A 32 0.42 2.78 15.04
C ASN A 32 0.67 2.85 13.55
N GLN A 33 0.33 1.80 12.78
CA GLN A 33 0.41 1.88 11.33
C GLN A 33 -0.51 2.99 10.81
N LYS A 34 -1.73 3.07 11.32
CA LYS A 34 -2.67 4.08 10.87
C LYS A 34 -2.14 5.48 11.14
N ARG A 35 -1.64 5.72 12.35
CA ARG A 35 -1.12 7.03 12.70
C ARG A 35 0.09 7.41 11.86
N TYR A 36 0.96 6.45 11.66
CA TYR A 36 2.16 6.66 10.87
C TYR A 36 1.79 7.06 9.43
N LEU A 37 0.84 6.36 8.84
CA LEU A 37 0.45 6.65 7.48
C LEU A 37 -0.35 7.93 7.36
N GLU A 38 -1.19 8.22 8.35
CA GLU A 38 -1.94 9.48 8.33
C GLU A 38 -1.00 10.67 8.41
N SER A 39 0.03 10.56 9.23
CA SER A 39 1.01 11.63 9.34
C SER A 39 1.75 11.83 8.03
N TYR A 40 2.16 10.74 7.40
CA TYR A 40 2.85 10.84 6.12
C TYR A 40 1.95 11.49 5.06
N ALA A 41 0.70 11.05 5.00
CA ALA A 41 -0.24 11.59 4.03
C ALA A 41 -0.47 13.08 4.26
N ALA A 42 -0.59 13.49 5.53
CA ALA A 42 -0.81 14.90 5.84
C ALA A 42 0.38 15.74 5.42
N GLN A 43 1.59 15.25 5.64
CA GLN A 43 2.78 15.99 5.27
C GLN A 43 2.91 16.16 3.78
N ARG A 44 2.38 15.21 3.01
CA ARG A 44 2.43 15.28 1.56
C ARG A 44 1.23 15.97 0.96
N GLY A 45 0.25 16.35 1.78
CA GLY A 45 -0.94 17.02 1.28
C GLY A 45 -1.94 16.10 0.61
N TYR A 46 -1.86 14.81 0.86
CA TYR A 46 -2.82 13.87 0.29
C TYR A 46 -4.13 13.97 1.05
N THR A 47 -5.24 13.88 0.34
CA THR A 47 -6.57 14.03 0.93
C THR A 47 -7.41 12.81 0.60
N ASN A 48 -8.62 12.83 1.09
CA ASN A 48 -9.60 11.78 0.81
C ASN A 48 -9.09 10.43 1.32
N ILE A 49 -8.72 10.39 2.58
CA ILE A 49 -8.08 9.24 3.20
C ILE A 49 -9.07 8.13 3.48
N VAL A 50 -8.75 6.92 3.06
CA VAL A 50 -9.55 5.74 3.37
C VAL A 50 -8.60 4.64 3.84
N HIS A 51 -8.91 4.05 4.98
CA HIS A 51 -8.11 2.96 5.51
C HIS A 51 -8.64 1.61 5.03
N TYR A 52 -7.72 0.73 4.66
CA TYR A 52 -8.03 -0.67 4.35
C TYR A 52 -7.19 -1.48 5.32
N THR A 53 -7.86 -2.18 6.24
CA THR A 53 -7.18 -2.80 7.35
C THR A 53 -7.48 -4.29 7.43
N ASP A 54 -6.43 -5.10 7.46
CA ASP A 54 -6.53 -6.54 7.66
C ASP A 54 -5.80 -6.92 8.94
N ASP A 55 -6.55 -6.94 10.04
CA ASP A 55 -6.00 -7.28 11.33
C ASP A 55 -6.17 -8.77 11.57
N GLY A 56 -5.08 -9.47 11.85
CA GLY A 56 -5.12 -10.91 12.06
C GLY A 56 -4.92 -11.73 10.79
N TRP A 57 -4.47 -11.11 9.71
CA TRP A 57 -4.30 -11.80 8.43
C TRP A 57 -2.85 -11.90 8.03
N SER A 58 -2.48 -13.08 7.54
CA SER A 58 -1.10 -13.36 7.18
C SER A 58 -0.66 -12.61 5.93
N GLY A 59 0.63 -12.28 5.86
CA GLY A 59 1.23 -11.76 4.65
C GLY A 59 1.61 -12.84 3.65
N GLY A 60 1.36 -14.12 3.98
CA GLY A 60 1.77 -15.21 3.12
C GLY A 60 0.91 -15.41 1.89
N ASN A 61 -0.29 -14.83 1.87
CA ASN A 61 -1.12 -14.89 0.68
C ASN A 61 -1.93 -13.60 0.60
N PHE A 62 -2.67 -13.45 -0.50
CA PHE A 62 -3.44 -12.23 -0.73
C PHE A 62 -4.95 -12.45 -0.58
N ASP A 63 -5.34 -13.51 0.11
CA ASP A 63 -6.74 -13.79 0.34
C ASP A 63 -7.18 -13.12 1.64
N ARG A 64 -7.22 -11.81 1.62
CA ARG A 64 -7.54 -10.97 2.77
C ARG A 64 -8.67 -10.02 2.40
N PRO A 65 -9.65 -9.83 3.27
CA PRO A 65 -10.84 -9.07 2.89
C PRO A 65 -10.59 -7.62 2.51
N ALA A 66 -9.80 -6.89 3.31
CA ALA A 66 -9.56 -5.49 2.98
C ALA A 66 -8.69 -5.37 1.74
N TRP A 67 -7.70 -6.26 1.59
CA TRP A 67 -6.87 -6.28 0.39
C TRP A 67 -7.73 -6.48 -0.87
N LYS A 68 -8.67 -7.40 -0.80
CA LYS A 68 -9.53 -7.65 -1.94
C LYS A 68 -10.38 -6.44 -2.29
N ARG A 69 -10.88 -5.73 -1.28
CA ARG A 69 -11.64 -4.51 -1.53
C ARG A 69 -10.76 -3.45 -2.16
N LEU A 70 -9.53 -3.34 -1.66
CA LEU A 70 -8.59 -2.36 -2.20
C LEU A 70 -8.29 -2.66 -3.67
N VAL A 71 -8.03 -3.91 -3.99
CA VAL A 71 -7.74 -4.29 -5.38
C VAL A 71 -8.93 -3.95 -6.27
N ALA A 72 -10.15 -4.23 -5.80
CA ALA A 72 -11.33 -3.91 -6.59
C ALA A 72 -11.46 -2.41 -6.81
N ASP A 73 -11.15 -1.61 -5.79
CA ASP A 73 -11.23 -0.16 -5.92
C ASP A 73 -10.13 0.37 -6.83
N ILE A 74 -8.95 -0.24 -6.81
CA ILE A 74 -7.90 0.14 -7.72
C ILE A 74 -8.31 -0.16 -9.16
N GLU A 75 -8.86 -1.33 -9.39
CA GLU A 75 -9.29 -1.70 -10.75
C GLU A 75 -10.44 -0.84 -11.24
N ALA A 76 -11.22 -0.32 -10.33
CA ALA A 76 -12.31 0.58 -10.68
C ALA A 76 -11.83 2.02 -10.91
N GLY A 77 -10.54 2.26 -10.75
CA GLY A 77 -9.99 3.59 -10.99
C GLY A 77 -10.23 4.57 -9.88
N LYS A 78 -10.49 4.09 -8.67
CA LYS A 78 -10.84 4.97 -7.57
C LYS A 78 -9.67 5.43 -6.72
N VAL A 79 -8.49 4.87 -6.91
CA VAL A 79 -7.37 5.10 -6.00
C VAL A 79 -6.27 5.90 -6.69
N ALA A 80 -5.89 7.01 -6.10
CA ALA A 80 -4.79 7.82 -6.61
C ALA A 80 -3.47 7.43 -5.97
N HIS A 81 -3.47 7.25 -4.65
CA HIS A 81 -2.26 6.94 -3.88
C HIS A 81 -2.53 5.74 -2.99
N LEU A 82 -1.56 4.86 -2.87
CA LEU A 82 -1.63 3.74 -1.94
C LEU A 82 -0.39 3.78 -1.08
N LEU A 83 -0.58 3.92 0.22
CA LEU A 83 0.52 3.99 1.18
C LEU A 83 0.47 2.80 2.12
N CYS A 84 1.62 2.22 2.41
CA CYS A 84 1.75 1.24 3.48
C CYS A 84 3.02 1.52 4.24
N LYS A 85 3.14 0.96 5.43
CA LYS A 85 4.32 1.22 6.24
C LYS A 85 5.55 0.61 5.61
N ASP A 86 5.46 -0.64 5.19
CA ASP A 86 6.55 -1.33 4.52
C ASP A 86 5.99 -2.40 3.60
N LEU A 87 6.85 -2.95 2.75
CA LEU A 87 6.40 -3.92 1.75
C LEU A 87 5.80 -5.18 2.35
N SER A 88 6.20 -5.54 3.56
CA SER A 88 5.66 -6.76 4.16
C SER A 88 4.17 -6.62 4.46
N ARG A 89 3.65 -5.37 4.58
CA ARG A 89 2.22 -5.19 4.76
C ARG A 89 1.47 -5.60 3.51
N ILE A 90 2.07 -5.38 2.32
CA ILE A 90 1.48 -5.82 1.08
C ILE A 90 1.55 -7.35 1.00
N GLY A 91 2.72 -7.92 1.22
CA GLY A 91 2.86 -9.35 1.22
C GLY A 91 4.28 -9.78 1.40
N ARG A 92 4.47 -11.05 1.77
CA ARG A 92 5.79 -11.61 1.96
C ARG A 92 6.23 -12.46 0.80
N ASN A 93 5.35 -12.69 -0.17
CA ASN A 93 5.70 -13.43 -1.37
C ASN A 93 6.23 -12.41 -2.38
N TYR A 94 7.53 -12.43 -2.61
CA TYR A 94 8.15 -11.40 -3.41
C TYR A 94 7.66 -11.38 -4.86
N LEU A 95 7.36 -12.54 -5.42
CA LEU A 95 6.87 -12.56 -6.80
C LEU A 95 5.49 -11.92 -6.91
N GLN A 96 4.59 -12.26 -6.02
CA GLN A 96 3.26 -11.68 -6.07
C GLN A 96 3.28 -10.22 -5.68
N THR A 97 4.07 -9.86 -4.67
CA THR A 97 4.18 -8.47 -4.27
C THR A 97 4.74 -7.64 -5.42
N GLY A 98 5.72 -8.18 -6.12
CA GLY A 98 6.28 -7.48 -7.28
C GLY A 98 5.28 -7.31 -8.40
N PHE A 99 4.45 -8.32 -8.63
CA PHE A 99 3.41 -8.18 -9.64
C PHE A 99 2.49 -7.00 -9.30
N TYR A 100 2.03 -6.93 -8.05
CA TYR A 100 1.14 -5.83 -7.68
C TYR A 100 1.86 -4.48 -7.80
N THR A 101 3.05 -4.38 -7.24
CA THR A 101 3.70 -3.07 -7.15
C THR A 101 4.25 -2.60 -8.49
N GLU A 102 4.76 -3.51 -9.31
CA GLU A 102 5.41 -3.11 -10.55
C GLU A 102 4.49 -3.19 -11.75
N VAL A 103 3.43 -3.95 -11.67
CA VAL A 103 2.55 -4.11 -12.82
C VAL A 103 1.16 -3.57 -12.54
N MET A 104 0.47 -4.18 -11.58
CA MET A 104 -0.95 -3.89 -11.39
C MET A 104 -1.19 -2.45 -10.95
N PHE A 105 -0.42 -1.96 -9.99
CA PHE A 105 -0.60 -0.58 -9.53
C PHE A 105 -0.28 0.40 -10.66
N ARG A 106 0.79 0.16 -11.38
CA ARG A 106 1.17 1.04 -12.48
C ARG A 106 0.14 1.05 -13.57
N GLN A 107 -0.40 -0.11 -13.93
CA GLN A 107 -1.38 -0.19 -14.98
C GLN A 107 -2.64 0.56 -14.64
N ASN A 108 -2.92 0.70 -13.37
CA ASN A 108 -4.13 1.39 -12.92
C ASN A 108 -3.85 2.82 -12.45
N GLY A 109 -2.66 3.31 -12.71
CA GLY A 109 -2.33 4.70 -12.41
C GLY A 109 -2.20 5.01 -10.94
N VAL A 110 -1.86 4.02 -10.12
CA VAL A 110 -1.75 4.21 -8.68
C VAL A 110 -0.33 4.58 -8.31
N HIS A 111 -0.20 5.65 -7.53
CA HIS A 111 1.07 6.05 -6.96
C HIS A 111 1.27 5.25 -5.67
N PHE A 112 2.30 4.42 -5.61
CA PHE A 112 2.53 3.50 -4.49
C PHE A 112 3.72 3.94 -3.66
N VAL A 113 3.56 3.93 -2.33
CA VAL A 113 4.64 4.27 -1.41
C VAL A 113 4.69 3.24 -0.29
N ALA A 114 5.87 2.65 -0.07
CA ALA A 114 6.14 1.86 1.13
C ALA A 114 7.12 2.69 1.94
N VAL A 115 6.60 3.40 2.94
CA VAL A 115 7.30 4.51 3.56
C VAL A 115 8.61 4.09 4.22
N ALA A 116 8.58 3.04 5.02
CA ALA A 116 9.78 2.63 5.77
C ALA A 116 10.86 2.03 4.87
N ASN A 117 10.49 1.60 3.67
CA ASN A 117 11.46 1.06 2.72
C ASN A 117 12.00 2.11 1.76
N ASN A 118 11.52 3.34 1.88
CA ASN A 118 11.88 4.41 0.95
C ASN A 118 11.54 4.07 -0.50
N ILE A 119 10.43 3.39 -0.69
CA ILE A 119 9.96 3.05 -2.02
C ILE A 119 8.82 3.98 -2.38
N ASP A 120 8.97 4.68 -3.50
CA ASP A 120 7.95 5.61 -3.99
C ASP A 120 7.94 5.49 -5.50
N SER A 121 6.83 5.03 -6.05
CA SER A 121 6.78 4.71 -7.48
C SER A 121 6.89 5.93 -8.37
N GLU A 122 6.74 7.12 -7.83
CA GLU A 122 6.90 8.33 -8.62
C GLU A 122 8.28 8.96 -8.54
N GLU A 123 9.14 8.47 -7.58
CA GLU A 123 10.40 9.04 -7.48
C GLU A 123 11.35 8.33 -8.33
N GLN A 124 11.89 8.38 -8.94
CA GLN A 124 12.79 7.87 -9.69
C GLN A 124 12.89 7.25 -10.39
N ASN A 125 12.83 7.20 -10.61
CA ASN A 125 12.98 6.77 -11.53
C ASN A 125 13.36 5.53 -11.62
N SER A 126 13.67 5.28 -12.48
CA SER A 126 14.02 4.09 -12.87
C SER A 126 14.50 3.18 -11.93
N GLY A 127 15.00 3.60 -10.98
CA GLY A 127 15.52 2.73 -9.99
C GLY A 127 14.57 2.39 -8.92
N GLU A 128 13.36 2.82 -9.06
CA GLU A 128 12.46 2.74 -7.95
C GLU A 128 12.21 1.37 -7.45
N PHE A 129 12.19 0.39 -8.29
CA PHE A 129 11.95 -0.96 -7.83
C PHE A 129 13.22 -1.80 -7.79
N ALA A 130 14.37 -1.17 -7.89
CA ALA A 130 15.62 -1.90 -7.85
C ALA A 130 15.79 -2.75 -6.59
N PRO A 131 15.44 -2.27 -5.39
CA PRO A 131 15.60 -3.12 -4.23
C PRO A 131 14.79 -4.40 -4.33
N PHE A 132 13.59 -4.31 -4.90
CA PHE A 132 12.75 -5.48 -5.04
C PHE A 132 13.34 -6.42 -6.08
N LEU A 133 13.80 -5.90 -7.19
CA LEU A 133 14.39 -6.72 -8.23
C LEU A 133 15.65 -7.40 -7.73
N ASN A 134 16.44 -6.71 -6.92
CA ASN A 134 17.65 -7.30 -6.37
C ASN A 134 17.35 -8.45 -5.44
N ILE A 135 16.26 -8.37 -4.70
CA ILE A 135 15.87 -9.46 -3.84
C ILE A 135 15.54 -10.69 -4.67
N MET A 136 14.92 -10.48 -5.82
CA MET A 136 14.52 -11.60 -6.66
C MET A 136 15.69 -12.21 -7.40
N ASN A 137 16.71 -11.48 -7.62
CA ASN A 137 17.88 -11.99 -8.31
C ASN A 137 18.79 -12.72 -7.35
#